data_4d1a0bc1e38455cac8d4d288510831a5
#
_entry.id   4d1a0bc1e38455cac8d4d288510831a5
#
_cell.length_a   1.000
_cell.length_b   1.000
_cell.length_c   1.000
_cell.angle_alpha   90.00
_cell.angle_beta   90.00
_cell.angle_gamma   90.00
#
_symmetry.space_group_name_H-M   'P 1'
#
loop_
_entity.id
_entity.type
_entity.pdbx_description
1 polymer ?
#
loop_
_entity_poly.entity_id
_entity_poly.type
_entity_poly.pdbx_seq_one_letter_code
_entity_poly.pdbx_strand_id
1 'polypeptide(L)'
;MILDFSLSQLVQKIQTSELDPTALVNLVYDRIEKFDQELNVYRSLVPREISIKRAQQIGKKISNGESVGQLAGLPVAIKDNISIEDPNLTTGCSSKILDGYHSPYDATVVKSLKEQDALVIGTTNMDEFAMGSSNENSSYGPTLNPWDSSRVPGGSSGGAAVAVATGMAVAALGSDTGGSVRQPASFCGITGFKPTYGALSRYGLVAYGSSLDQVGCLTRTAEDSAYLFDAIQGVDTKDSTSLAQRLDSYDGQIDLRSLKFCLPNEYLDSETASGDVLEATISLADWLGKQGATVEKKSLGFLDCLIPAYYVISFAEASSNLGRFDGIRYGVRRSSGSLDELYKKSRDSGFGIEVKRRIMLGTFVLSAGYYESYYGKANQIRTFIEKKIHALLAEFDFLIGPVSPGVPFEFGEKNDNPLAMYLEDIYSVLANFTRCPAISMPAGMSKEKLPIGFQLMSKPLDDHRLLKVCAEIQAKTDFHIPRPPLCFS
;
A
#
# COMPACT_ATOMS: atom_id res chain seq x y z
N MET A 1 -13.51 -12.39 18.84
CA MET A 1 -14.12 -11.02 18.71
C MET A 1 -14.60 -10.83 17.27
N ILE A 2 -15.51 -9.86 16.99
CA ILE A 2 -15.99 -9.60 15.60
C ILE A 2 -14.83 -9.36 14.63
N LEU A 3 -13.79 -8.65 15.06
CA LEU A 3 -12.60 -8.34 14.24
C LEU A 3 -11.66 -9.54 13.99
N ASP A 4 -11.96 -10.73 14.49
CA ASP A 4 -11.16 -11.93 14.19
C ASP A 4 -11.70 -12.72 12.99
N PHE A 5 -12.92 -12.42 12.56
CA PHE A 5 -13.49 -13.00 11.34
C PHE A 5 -12.81 -12.43 10.09
N SER A 6 -12.68 -13.28 9.05
CA SER A 6 -12.25 -12.82 7.73
C SER A 6 -13.32 -11.92 7.09
N LEU A 7 -12.94 -11.15 6.05
CA LEU A 7 -13.89 -10.30 5.34
C LEU A 7 -15.06 -11.10 4.77
N SER A 8 -14.79 -12.27 4.21
CA SER A 8 -15.83 -13.19 3.67
C SER A 8 -16.79 -13.68 4.77
N GLN A 9 -16.26 -14.03 5.95
CA GLN A 9 -17.06 -14.44 7.10
C GLN A 9 -17.92 -13.30 7.66
N LEU A 10 -17.34 -12.07 7.72
CA LEU A 10 -18.11 -10.89 8.14
C LEU A 10 -19.30 -10.65 7.21
N VAL A 11 -19.07 -10.66 5.89
CA VAL A 11 -20.15 -10.48 4.91
C VAL A 11 -21.18 -11.60 4.99
N GLN A 12 -20.74 -12.87 5.10
CA GLN A 12 -21.65 -14.00 5.26
C GLN A 12 -22.55 -13.82 6.48
N LYS A 13 -21.98 -13.45 7.64
CA LYS A 13 -22.75 -13.21 8.87
C LYS A 13 -23.72 -12.03 8.74
N ILE A 14 -23.35 -11.00 7.98
CA ILE A 14 -24.24 -9.87 7.68
C ILE A 14 -25.40 -10.35 6.77
N GLN A 15 -25.10 -11.10 5.73
CA GLN A 15 -26.10 -11.63 4.79
C GLN A 15 -27.08 -12.61 5.43
N THR A 16 -26.60 -13.42 6.41
CA THR A 16 -27.47 -14.35 7.19
C THR A 16 -28.15 -13.69 8.38
N SER A 17 -27.96 -12.36 8.57
CA SER A 17 -28.49 -11.61 9.71
C SER A 17 -27.97 -12.08 11.09
N GLU A 18 -26.86 -12.81 11.13
CA GLU A 18 -26.15 -13.16 12.37
C GLU A 18 -25.35 -11.98 12.93
N LEU A 19 -24.99 -11.04 12.06
CA LEU A 19 -24.29 -9.81 12.42
C LEU A 19 -25.03 -8.60 11.82
N ASP A 20 -25.48 -7.68 12.68
CA ASP A 20 -25.99 -6.40 12.22
C ASP A 20 -24.84 -5.54 11.67
N PRO A 21 -24.89 -5.06 10.40
CA PRO A 21 -23.84 -4.21 9.85
C PRO A 21 -23.64 -2.92 10.66
N THR A 22 -24.67 -2.43 11.38
CA THR A 22 -24.53 -1.27 12.28
C THR A 22 -23.65 -1.58 13.50
N ALA A 23 -23.65 -2.82 13.99
CA ALA A 23 -22.81 -3.24 15.09
C ALA A 23 -21.32 -3.23 14.70
N LEU A 24 -20.99 -3.66 13.49
CA LEU A 24 -19.63 -3.60 12.94
C LEU A 24 -19.16 -2.14 12.76
N VAL A 25 -20.02 -1.28 12.21
CA VAL A 25 -19.73 0.15 12.07
C VAL A 25 -19.50 0.80 13.45
N ASN A 26 -20.36 0.54 14.42
CA ASN A 26 -20.20 1.08 15.76
C ASN A 26 -18.88 0.63 16.39
N LEU A 27 -18.53 -0.65 16.28
CA LEU A 27 -17.27 -1.18 16.79
C LEU A 27 -16.05 -0.44 16.19
N VAL A 28 -16.08 -0.21 14.86
CA VAL A 28 -15.00 0.50 14.16
C VAL A 28 -14.92 1.96 14.64
N TYR A 29 -16.04 2.67 14.75
CA TYR A 29 -16.05 4.06 15.23
C TYR A 29 -15.67 4.19 16.71
N ASP A 30 -16.07 3.26 17.57
CA ASP A 30 -15.61 3.22 18.97
C ASP A 30 -14.08 3.12 19.06
N ARG A 31 -13.46 2.37 18.13
CA ARG A 31 -12.00 2.29 18.05
C ARG A 31 -11.36 3.55 17.50
N ILE A 32 -11.97 4.17 16.48
CA ILE A 32 -11.51 5.46 15.95
C ILE A 32 -11.54 6.51 17.06
N GLU A 33 -12.66 6.67 17.74
CA GLU A 33 -12.84 7.64 18.82
C GLU A 33 -11.84 7.42 19.98
N LYS A 34 -11.47 6.17 20.25
CA LYS A 34 -10.53 5.81 21.32
C LYS A 34 -9.07 6.06 20.95
N PHE A 35 -8.67 5.79 19.70
CA PHE A 35 -7.25 5.69 19.32
C PHE A 35 -6.78 6.73 18.29
N ASP A 36 -7.67 7.30 17.47
CA ASP A 36 -7.23 8.14 16.35
C ASP A 36 -6.60 9.46 16.79
N GLN A 37 -7.07 10.03 17.93
CA GLN A 37 -6.50 11.27 18.48
C GLN A 37 -5.01 11.10 18.84
N GLU A 38 -4.59 9.92 19.30
CA GLU A 38 -3.21 9.62 19.62
C GLU A 38 -2.43 9.17 18.38
N LEU A 39 -3.00 8.25 17.58
CA LEU A 39 -2.30 7.61 16.48
C LEU A 39 -2.28 8.42 15.18
N ASN A 40 -3.12 9.44 15.02
CA ASN A 40 -3.22 10.33 13.85
C ASN A 40 -3.37 9.57 12.52
N VAL A 41 -4.36 8.68 12.46
CA VAL A 41 -4.59 7.76 11.34
C VAL A 41 -5.43 8.41 10.24
N TYR A 42 -6.50 9.14 10.62
CA TYR A 42 -7.46 9.69 9.66
C TYR A 42 -7.21 11.16 9.33
N ARG A 43 -7.33 11.50 8.05
CA ARG A 43 -7.33 12.90 7.56
C ARG A 43 -8.72 13.48 7.54
N SER A 44 -9.69 12.69 7.14
CA SER A 44 -11.10 13.04 7.17
C SER A 44 -11.94 11.78 7.40
N LEU A 45 -13.07 11.94 8.05
CA LEU A 45 -14.00 10.87 8.39
C LEU A 45 -15.41 11.21 7.94
N VAL A 46 -16.13 10.20 7.46
CA VAL A 46 -17.59 10.30 7.33
C VAL A 46 -18.18 10.36 8.75
N PRO A 47 -19.11 11.26 9.07
CA PRO A 47 -19.77 11.27 10.38
C PRO A 47 -20.39 9.91 10.71
N ARG A 48 -20.23 9.48 11.97
CA ARG A 48 -20.68 8.16 12.47
C ARG A 48 -22.13 7.87 12.12
N GLU A 49 -23.00 8.87 12.29
CA GLU A 49 -24.43 8.76 12.05
C GLU A 49 -24.74 8.50 10.56
N ILE A 50 -23.94 9.05 9.65
CA ILE A 50 -24.08 8.82 8.20
C ILE A 50 -23.68 7.39 7.87
N SER A 51 -22.57 6.91 8.43
CA SER A 51 -22.10 5.52 8.25
C SER A 51 -23.09 4.52 8.82
N ILE A 52 -23.67 4.76 10.00
CA ILE A 52 -24.73 3.94 10.59
C ILE A 52 -25.96 3.92 9.67
N LYS A 53 -26.38 5.08 9.15
CA LYS A 53 -27.52 5.16 8.20
C LYS A 53 -27.28 4.34 6.94
N ARG A 54 -26.07 4.40 6.38
CA ARG A 54 -25.70 3.57 5.21
C ARG A 54 -25.71 2.07 5.57
N ALA A 55 -25.20 1.68 6.74
CA ALA A 55 -25.25 0.29 7.22
C ALA A 55 -26.69 -0.21 7.41
N GLN A 56 -27.59 0.63 7.97
CA GLN A 56 -29.01 0.32 8.10
C GLN A 56 -29.69 0.11 6.74
N GLN A 57 -29.30 0.86 5.71
CA GLN A 57 -29.82 0.66 4.36
C GLN A 57 -29.42 -0.71 3.81
N ILE A 58 -28.18 -1.16 4.04
CA ILE A 58 -27.73 -2.49 3.65
C ILE A 58 -28.51 -3.58 4.41
N GLY A 59 -28.67 -3.44 5.73
CA GLY A 59 -29.48 -4.35 6.52
C GLY A 59 -30.93 -4.45 6.03
N LYS A 60 -31.54 -3.33 5.60
CA LYS A 60 -32.89 -3.31 4.99
C LYS A 60 -32.93 -4.02 3.65
N LYS A 61 -31.95 -3.83 2.76
CA LYS A 61 -31.87 -4.59 1.51
C LYS A 61 -31.88 -6.10 1.78
N ILE A 62 -31.03 -6.56 2.72
CA ILE A 62 -30.94 -7.97 3.10
C ILE A 62 -32.28 -8.48 3.65
N SER A 63 -32.92 -7.76 4.59
CA SER A 63 -34.20 -8.18 5.18
C SER A 63 -35.34 -8.22 4.16
N ASN A 64 -35.28 -7.42 3.09
CA ASN A 64 -36.21 -7.45 1.98
C ASN A 64 -35.92 -8.57 0.94
N GLY A 65 -34.84 -9.35 1.11
CA GLY A 65 -34.40 -10.34 0.13
C GLY A 65 -33.76 -9.75 -1.12
N GLU A 66 -33.35 -8.49 -1.09
CA GLU A 66 -32.64 -7.84 -2.18
C GLU A 66 -31.18 -8.28 -2.22
N SER A 67 -30.59 -8.39 -3.42
CA SER A 67 -29.18 -8.71 -3.57
C SER A 67 -28.29 -7.57 -3.04
N VAL A 68 -27.20 -7.92 -2.36
CA VAL A 68 -26.17 -7.01 -1.89
C VAL A 68 -24.82 -7.38 -2.49
N GLY A 69 -23.90 -6.39 -2.56
CA GLY A 69 -22.57 -6.59 -3.09
C GLY A 69 -21.67 -7.49 -2.22
N GLN A 70 -20.57 -7.90 -2.81
CA GLN A 70 -19.58 -8.79 -2.18
C GLN A 70 -18.95 -8.20 -0.91
N LEU A 71 -18.94 -6.86 -0.73
CA LEU A 71 -18.34 -6.17 0.41
C LEU A 71 -19.40 -5.55 1.34
N ALA A 72 -20.64 -6.03 1.27
CA ALA A 72 -21.77 -5.45 1.95
C ALA A 72 -21.54 -5.21 3.46
N GLY A 73 -21.60 -3.94 3.84
CA GLY A 73 -21.49 -3.50 5.24
C GLY A 73 -20.07 -3.46 5.80
N LEU A 74 -19.04 -3.76 5.02
CA LEU A 74 -17.64 -3.70 5.48
C LEU A 74 -17.13 -2.25 5.55
N PRO A 75 -16.66 -1.75 6.72
CA PRO A 75 -16.01 -0.45 6.86
C PRO A 75 -14.59 -0.47 6.26
N VAL A 76 -14.37 0.31 5.18
CA VAL A 76 -13.11 0.38 4.44
C VAL A 76 -12.52 1.77 4.51
N ALA A 77 -11.22 1.89 4.81
CA ALA A 77 -10.47 3.13 4.79
C ALA A 77 -9.73 3.32 3.46
N ILE A 78 -9.53 4.56 3.06
CA ILE A 78 -8.94 4.91 1.75
C ILE A 78 -7.73 5.84 1.98
N LYS A 79 -6.61 5.56 1.36
CA LYS A 79 -5.45 6.47 1.41
C LYS A 79 -5.78 7.82 0.78
N ASP A 80 -5.33 8.91 1.39
CA ASP A 80 -5.69 10.30 1.05
C ASP A 80 -5.25 10.77 -0.36
N ASN A 81 -4.62 9.92 -1.16
CA ASN A 81 -4.31 10.17 -2.56
C ASN A 81 -5.23 9.44 -3.57
N ILE A 82 -6.28 8.79 -3.10
CA ILE A 82 -7.28 8.12 -3.92
C ILE A 82 -8.56 8.96 -3.90
N SER A 83 -8.99 9.46 -5.05
CA SER A 83 -10.11 10.40 -5.17
C SER A 83 -11.44 9.81 -4.70
N ILE A 84 -12.14 10.56 -3.87
CA ILE A 84 -13.47 10.19 -3.32
C ILE A 84 -14.43 11.35 -3.47
N GLU A 85 -15.55 11.10 -4.12
CA GLU A 85 -16.67 12.03 -4.18
C GLU A 85 -17.57 11.84 -2.95
N ASP A 86 -17.27 12.56 -1.89
CA ASP A 86 -18.06 12.63 -0.65
C ASP A 86 -17.84 14.00 0.00
N PRO A 87 -18.90 14.72 0.41
CA PRO A 87 -18.78 16.06 0.99
C PRO A 87 -18.05 16.10 2.34
N ASN A 88 -17.92 14.96 3.01
CA ASN A 88 -17.24 14.84 4.30
C ASN A 88 -15.76 14.46 4.14
N LEU A 89 -15.32 14.04 2.96
CA LEU A 89 -13.99 13.50 2.73
C LEU A 89 -13.17 14.42 1.81
N THR A 90 -11.89 14.56 2.15
CA THR A 90 -10.92 15.28 1.32
C THR A 90 -10.05 14.29 0.55
N THR A 91 -9.44 14.74 -0.53
CA THR A 91 -8.35 14.05 -1.24
C THR A 91 -7.17 15.00 -1.29
N GLY A 92 -6.44 15.07 -0.19
CA GLY A 92 -5.42 16.10 0.05
C GLY A 92 -3.99 15.61 -0.11
N CYS A 93 -3.75 14.30 -0.29
CA CYS A 93 -2.41 13.70 -0.33
C CYS A 93 -1.56 14.04 0.91
N SER A 94 -2.20 14.29 2.04
CA SER A 94 -1.57 14.82 3.27
C SER A 94 -0.67 16.03 3.01
N SER A 95 -1.06 16.92 2.08
CA SER A 95 -0.31 18.09 1.63
C SER A 95 -1.08 19.38 1.84
N LYS A 96 -0.39 20.45 2.27
CA LYS A 96 -0.99 21.77 2.43
C LYS A 96 -1.42 22.41 1.11
N ILE A 97 -0.87 22.01 -0.03
CA ILE A 97 -1.26 22.56 -1.33
C ILE A 97 -2.68 22.14 -1.73
N LEU A 98 -3.17 21.02 -1.22
CA LEU A 98 -4.53 20.50 -1.45
C LEU A 98 -5.40 20.61 -0.20
N ASP A 99 -5.04 21.46 0.78
CA ASP A 99 -5.84 21.64 1.99
C ASP A 99 -7.29 22.04 1.63
N GLY A 100 -8.26 21.29 2.20
CA GLY A 100 -9.70 21.49 1.92
C GLY A 100 -10.15 21.09 0.51
N TYR A 101 -9.34 20.38 -0.27
CA TYR A 101 -9.77 19.91 -1.60
C TYR A 101 -10.69 18.69 -1.48
N HIS A 102 -11.89 18.81 -2.06
CA HIS A 102 -12.85 17.72 -2.26
C HIS A 102 -12.84 17.28 -3.72
N SER A 103 -12.68 15.99 -3.96
CA SER A 103 -12.71 15.46 -5.32
C SER A 103 -14.11 15.52 -5.90
N PRO A 104 -14.30 15.99 -7.15
CA PRO A 104 -15.59 16.01 -7.82
C PRO A 104 -15.97 14.66 -8.47
N TYR A 105 -15.21 13.60 -8.22
CA TYR A 105 -15.45 12.25 -8.74
C TYR A 105 -14.78 11.19 -7.89
N ASP A 106 -15.31 9.97 -7.96
CA ASP A 106 -14.68 8.78 -7.38
C ASP A 106 -13.58 8.21 -8.29
N ALA A 107 -12.48 7.76 -7.69
CA ALA A 107 -11.59 6.81 -8.34
C ALA A 107 -12.35 5.53 -8.69
N THR A 108 -11.95 4.85 -9.78
CA THR A 108 -12.63 3.62 -10.21
C THR A 108 -12.68 2.56 -9.11
N VAL A 109 -11.60 2.38 -8.35
CA VAL A 109 -11.56 1.44 -7.21
C VAL A 109 -12.53 1.84 -6.09
N VAL A 110 -12.75 3.13 -5.85
CA VAL A 110 -13.74 3.63 -4.87
C VAL A 110 -15.15 3.41 -5.36
N LYS A 111 -15.39 3.67 -6.65
CA LYS A 111 -16.69 3.37 -7.28
C LYS A 111 -17.01 1.89 -7.16
N SER A 112 -16.06 1.01 -7.47
CA SER A 112 -16.22 -0.44 -7.31
C SER A 112 -16.52 -0.85 -5.87
N LEU A 113 -15.83 -0.28 -4.86
CA LEU A 113 -16.16 -0.49 -3.45
C LEU A 113 -17.62 -0.14 -3.14
N LYS A 114 -18.09 1.04 -3.58
CA LYS A 114 -19.46 1.50 -3.35
C LYS A 114 -20.48 0.61 -4.06
N GLU A 115 -20.19 0.17 -5.29
CA GLU A 115 -21.04 -0.77 -6.07
C GLU A 115 -21.12 -2.16 -5.41
N GLN A 116 -20.09 -2.54 -4.64
CA GLN A 116 -20.07 -3.77 -3.84
C GLN A 116 -20.62 -3.56 -2.42
N ASP A 117 -21.34 -2.47 -2.16
CA ASP A 117 -21.93 -2.12 -0.87
C ASP A 117 -20.92 -2.00 0.30
N ALA A 118 -19.64 -1.71 0.03
CA ALA A 118 -18.69 -1.37 1.05
C ALA A 118 -19.00 0.01 1.66
N LEU A 119 -18.67 0.20 2.93
CA LEU A 119 -18.82 1.46 3.64
C LEU A 119 -17.46 2.18 3.69
N VAL A 120 -17.25 3.13 2.78
CA VAL A 120 -16.09 4.03 2.85
C VAL A 120 -16.27 4.95 4.06
N ILE A 121 -15.35 4.86 5.04
CA ILE A 121 -15.48 5.56 6.33
C ILE A 121 -14.58 6.77 6.49
N GLY A 122 -13.48 6.85 5.74
CA GLY A 122 -12.56 7.98 5.86
C GLY A 122 -11.35 7.88 4.95
N THR A 123 -10.60 9.01 4.86
CA THR A 123 -9.30 9.06 4.21
C THR A 123 -8.17 9.01 5.24
N THR A 124 -7.12 8.25 4.95
CA THR A 124 -6.04 7.98 5.90
C THR A 124 -4.79 8.80 5.62
N ASN A 125 -4.09 9.16 6.69
CA ASN A 125 -2.83 9.87 6.66
C ASN A 125 -1.75 9.10 5.87
N MET A 126 -0.81 9.85 5.27
CA MET A 126 0.22 9.30 4.40
C MET A 126 1.43 10.23 4.32
N ASP A 127 2.56 9.77 3.80
CA ASP A 127 3.60 10.67 3.36
C ASP A 127 3.09 11.58 2.24
N GLU A 128 3.44 12.85 2.28
CA GLU A 128 2.97 13.86 1.34
C GLU A 128 3.17 13.42 -0.12
N PHE A 129 2.08 13.39 -0.91
CA PHE A 129 2.05 12.92 -2.30
C PHE A 129 2.67 11.52 -2.51
N ALA A 130 2.59 10.64 -1.51
CA ALA A 130 3.18 9.32 -1.51
C ALA A 130 4.73 9.31 -1.60
N MET A 131 5.37 10.40 -1.19
CA MET A 131 6.82 10.61 -1.25
C MET A 131 7.46 10.40 0.12
N GLY A 132 7.67 9.14 0.49
CA GLY A 132 8.28 8.71 1.74
C GLY A 132 8.05 7.23 2.00
N SER A 133 8.76 6.73 3.01
CA SER A 133 8.71 5.31 3.45
C SER A 133 8.54 5.20 4.98
N SER A 134 8.11 6.31 5.64
CA SER A 134 7.98 6.36 7.11
C SER A 134 6.70 6.98 7.62
N ASN A 135 5.96 7.73 6.78
CA ASN A 135 4.85 8.62 7.13
C ASN A 135 5.27 9.92 7.85
N GLU A 136 6.56 10.19 8.02
CA GLU A 136 7.06 11.42 8.65
C GLU A 136 6.84 12.66 7.77
N ASN A 137 6.73 12.49 6.44
CA ASN A 137 6.56 13.59 5.50
C ASN A 137 5.13 14.13 5.39
N SER A 138 4.20 13.63 6.19
CA SER A 138 2.85 14.19 6.25
C SER A 138 2.86 15.64 6.72
N SER A 139 2.20 16.55 5.99
CA SER A 139 2.08 17.96 6.41
C SER A 139 1.17 18.16 7.64
N TYR A 140 0.61 17.09 8.18
CA TYR A 140 -0.31 17.10 9.31
C TYR A 140 0.20 16.26 10.49
N GLY A 141 1.50 15.99 10.51
CA GLY A 141 2.15 15.12 11.48
C GLY A 141 2.07 13.64 11.10
N PRO A 142 3.00 12.83 11.60
CA PRO A 142 3.05 11.40 11.31
C PRO A 142 1.90 10.63 11.96
N THR A 143 1.56 9.49 11.39
CA THR A 143 0.82 8.44 12.07
C THR A 143 1.79 7.66 12.95
N LEU A 144 1.38 7.27 14.16
CA LEU A 144 2.22 6.51 15.08
C LEU A 144 2.04 5.00 14.86
N ASN A 145 3.11 4.23 15.11
CA ASN A 145 3.04 2.77 15.02
C ASN A 145 2.28 2.18 16.23
N PRO A 146 1.26 1.34 16.02
CA PRO A 146 0.46 0.80 17.12
C PRO A 146 1.18 -0.27 17.95
N TRP A 147 2.34 -0.76 17.52
CA TRP A 147 3.19 -1.66 18.31
C TRP A 147 4.09 -0.90 19.27
N ASP A 148 4.55 0.27 18.88
CA ASP A 148 5.37 1.19 19.67
C ASP A 148 5.22 2.61 19.09
N SER A 149 4.59 3.49 19.87
CA SER A 149 4.29 4.87 19.43
C SER A 149 5.51 5.77 19.25
N SER A 150 6.70 5.34 19.66
CA SER A 150 7.98 6.03 19.35
C SER A 150 8.52 5.71 17.96
N ARG A 151 7.90 4.77 17.23
CA ARG A 151 8.39 4.26 15.96
C ARG A 151 7.46 4.60 14.80
N VAL A 152 8.04 4.62 13.61
CA VAL A 152 7.32 4.88 12.36
C VAL A 152 6.40 3.70 11.99
N PRO A 153 5.20 3.96 11.43
CA PRO A 153 4.30 2.92 10.93
C PRO A 153 4.71 2.39 9.56
N GLY A 154 5.75 2.96 8.97
CA GLY A 154 6.08 2.82 7.56
C GLY A 154 5.23 3.72 6.66
N GLY A 155 5.61 3.75 5.38
CA GLY A 155 4.97 4.62 4.40
C GLY A 155 5.16 4.14 2.95
N SER A 156 4.47 4.82 2.11
CA SER A 156 3.68 6.06 2.33
C SER A 156 2.22 5.80 2.78
N SER A 157 1.74 4.55 2.86
CA SER A 157 0.36 4.20 3.30
C SER A 157 0.29 3.89 4.81
N GLY A 158 1.01 4.65 5.65
CA GLY A 158 1.14 4.40 7.09
C GLY A 158 -0.22 4.42 7.80
N GLY A 159 -1.03 5.47 7.60
CA GLY A 159 -2.36 5.56 8.19
C GLY A 159 -3.29 4.40 7.79
N ALA A 160 -3.24 3.98 6.51
CA ALA A 160 -4.03 2.85 6.03
C ALA A 160 -3.62 1.52 6.70
N ALA A 161 -2.31 1.31 6.90
CA ALA A 161 -1.81 0.14 7.59
C ALA A 161 -2.20 0.13 9.07
N VAL A 162 -2.05 1.26 9.76
CA VAL A 162 -2.45 1.41 11.17
C VAL A 162 -3.95 1.24 11.34
N ALA A 163 -4.78 1.77 10.44
CA ALA A 163 -6.24 1.60 10.49
C ALA A 163 -6.64 0.11 10.54
N VAL A 164 -6.02 -0.72 9.70
CA VAL A 164 -6.28 -2.16 9.65
C VAL A 164 -5.68 -2.87 10.87
N ALA A 165 -4.42 -2.58 11.22
CA ALA A 165 -3.74 -3.21 12.35
C ALA A 165 -4.47 -3.01 13.67
N THR A 166 -5.09 -1.84 13.85
CA THR A 166 -5.81 -1.47 15.08
C THR A 166 -7.30 -1.78 15.03
N GLY A 167 -7.85 -2.20 13.90
CA GLY A 167 -9.29 -2.45 13.72
C GLY A 167 -10.13 -1.17 13.65
N MET A 168 -9.51 -0.04 13.32
CA MET A 168 -10.22 1.20 12.93
C MET A 168 -10.74 1.14 11.49
N ALA A 169 -10.44 0.09 10.78
CA ALA A 169 -11.06 -0.37 9.53
C ALA A 169 -10.86 -1.88 9.42
N VAL A 170 -11.73 -2.60 8.70
CA VAL A 170 -11.53 -4.03 8.46
C VAL A 170 -10.64 -4.30 7.26
N ALA A 171 -10.55 -3.34 6.35
CA ALA A 171 -9.67 -3.34 5.20
C ALA A 171 -9.34 -1.89 4.79
N ALA A 172 -8.29 -1.68 4.01
CA ALA A 172 -7.97 -0.38 3.46
C ALA A 172 -7.40 -0.49 2.04
N LEU A 173 -7.56 0.58 1.24
CA LEU A 173 -6.82 0.77 0.01
C LEU A 173 -5.66 1.73 0.22
N GLY A 174 -4.49 1.33 -0.24
CA GLY A 174 -3.29 2.13 -0.31
C GLY A 174 -2.80 2.33 -1.75
N SER A 175 -1.65 2.98 -1.90
CA SER A 175 -0.93 3.05 -3.17
C SER A 175 0.54 2.64 -2.97
N ASP A 176 1.08 1.93 -3.94
CA ASP A 176 2.42 1.35 -3.90
C ASP A 176 3.19 1.77 -5.17
N THR A 177 4.23 2.57 -4.98
CA THR A 177 5.10 3.05 -6.05
C THR A 177 6.47 2.38 -5.99
N GLY A 178 6.91 2.02 -4.79
CA GLY A 178 8.20 1.36 -4.52
C GLY A 178 8.16 0.46 -3.28
N GLY A 179 6.96 0.19 -2.73
CA GLY A 179 6.80 -0.58 -1.49
C GLY A 179 5.74 -0.01 -0.56
N SER A 180 5.11 1.12 -0.95
CA SER A 180 4.29 1.93 -0.05
C SER A 180 2.96 1.31 0.43
N VAL A 181 2.63 0.09 0.05
CA VAL A 181 1.60 -0.78 0.65
C VAL A 181 2.26 -1.88 1.47
N ARG A 182 3.28 -2.50 0.93
CA ARG A 182 3.95 -3.69 1.49
C ARG A 182 4.80 -3.36 2.70
N GLN A 183 5.57 -2.27 2.65
CA GLN A 183 6.46 -1.87 3.75
C GLN A 183 5.66 -1.43 4.99
N PRO A 184 4.66 -0.53 4.92
CA PRO A 184 3.85 -0.22 6.10
C PRO A 184 3.03 -1.42 6.60
N ALA A 185 2.61 -2.35 5.72
CA ALA A 185 2.00 -3.60 6.15
C ALA A 185 2.97 -4.45 6.99
N SER A 186 4.24 -4.56 6.57
CA SER A 186 5.31 -5.22 7.33
C SER A 186 5.49 -4.58 8.71
N PHE A 187 5.61 -3.25 8.77
CA PHE A 187 5.85 -2.51 10.01
C PHE A 187 4.67 -2.50 10.97
N CYS A 188 3.46 -2.73 10.47
CA CYS A 188 2.24 -2.81 11.28
C CYS A 188 1.76 -4.25 11.56
N GLY A 189 2.48 -5.28 11.05
CA GLY A 189 2.15 -6.68 11.30
C GLY A 189 0.86 -7.14 10.62
N ILE A 190 0.58 -6.66 9.41
CA ILE A 190 -0.58 -7.01 8.58
C ILE A 190 -0.14 -7.46 7.19
N THR A 191 -1.10 -7.78 6.35
CA THR A 191 -0.86 -8.15 4.94
C THR A 191 -1.04 -6.94 4.03
N GLY A 192 -0.07 -6.73 3.12
CA GLY A 192 -0.11 -5.69 2.10
C GLY A 192 0.09 -6.28 0.70
N PHE A 193 -0.92 -6.18 -0.14
CA PHE A 193 -0.90 -6.73 -1.50
C PHE A 193 -0.82 -5.62 -2.55
N LYS A 194 0.22 -5.67 -3.38
CA LYS A 194 0.37 -4.88 -4.60
C LYS A 194 0.10 -5.78 -5.79
N PRO A 195 -1.01 -5.60 -6.51
CA PRO A 195 -1.31 -6.43 -7.69
C PRO A 195 -0.39 -6.14 -8.88
N THR A 196 -0.51 -6.92 -9.92
CA THR A 196 0.07 -6.64 -11.24
C THR A 196 -0.28 -5.22 -11.67
N TYR A 197 0.70 -4.51 -12.26
CA TYR A 197 0.48 -3.15 -12.75
C TYR A 197 -0.68 -3.11 -13.76
N GLY A 198 -1.68 -2.28 -13.47
CA GLY A 198 -2.90 -2.15 -14.27
C GLY A 198 -4.02 -3.15 -13.94
N ALA A 199 -3.83 -4.09 -13.00
CA ALA A 199 -4.90 -4.99 -12.57
C ALA A 199 -6.01 -4.28 -11.77
N LEU A 200 -5.65 -3.23 -11.02
CA LEU A 200 -6.58 -2.25 -10.48
C LEU A 200 -6.39 -0.94 -11.24
N SER A 201 -7.51 -0.31 -11.64
CA SER A 201 -7.48 0.98 -12.31
C SER A 201 -6.80 2.05 -11.45
N ARG A 202 -5.99 2.89 -12.10
CA ARG A 202 -5.35 4.06 -11.50
C ARG A 202 -6.11 5.36 -11.78
N TYR A 203 -7.27 5.30 -12.45
CA TYR A 203 -8.11 6.46 -12.63
C TYR A 203 -8.60 6.98 -11.28
N GLY A 204 -8.28 8.23 -10.98
CA GLY A 204 -8.56 8.87 -9.68
C GLY A 204 -7.47 8.67 -8.62
N LEU A 205 -6.39 7.94 -8.91
CA LEU A 205 -5.19 7.94 -8.09
C LEU A 205 -4.36 9.19 -8.41
N VAL A 206 -4.04 10.00 -7.41
CA VAL A 206 -3.12 11.13 -7.57
C VAL A 206 -1.71 10.60 -7.82
N ALA A 207 -1.18 10.88 -9.00
CA ALA A 207 0.04 10.25 -9.48
C ALA A 207 1.30 10.82 -8.81
N TYR A 208 2.15 9.91 -8.31
CA TYR A 208 3.54 10.16 -7.97
C TYR A 208 4.45 9.74 -9.12
N GLY A 209 4.57 8.44 -9.39
CA GLY A 209 5.35 7.86 -10.48
C GLY A 209 4.43 7.07 -11.42
N SER A 210 3.96 7.70 -12.50
CA SER A 210 2.90 7.16 -13.36
C SER A 210 3.20 5.78 -13.93
N SER A 211 4.47 5.45 -14.16
CA SER A 211 4.89 4.15 -14.68
C SER A 211 5.11 3.08 -13.59
N LEU A 212 4.92 3.44 -12.31
CA LEU A 212 5.24 2.64 -11.13
C LEU A 212 4.05 2.47 -10.19
N ASP A 213 3.22 3.53 -10.04
CA ASP A 213 2.11 3.58 -9.09
C ASP A 213 1.09 2.48 -9.33
N GLN A 214 0.66 1.83 -8.24
CA GLN A 214 -0.41 0.85 -8.25
C GLN A 214 -1.25 0.99 -6.98
N VAL A 215 -2.59 0.93 -7.10
CA VAL A 215 -3.46 0.75 -5.94
C VAL A 215 -3.24 -0.65 -5.36
N GLY A 216 -3.22 -0.77 -4.04
CA GLY A 216 -3.06 -2.05 -3.37
C GLY A 216 -3.97 -2.20 -2.16
N CYS A 217 -4.11 -3.43 -1.71
CA CYS A 217 -4.97 -3.82 -0.60
C CYS A 217 -4.15 -3.96 0.70
N LEU A 218 -4.68 -3.42 1.80
CA LEU A 218 -4.17 -3.67 3.15
C LEU A 218 -5.26 -4.39 3.93
N THR A 219 -4.95 -5.57 4.44
CA THR A 219 -5.88 -6.46 5.12
C THR A 219 -5.16 -7.24 6.20
N ARG A 220 -5.89 -8.03 6.97
CA ARG A 220 -5.26 -8.87 7.98
C ARG A 220 -4.59 -10.13 7.41
N THR A 221 -5.19 -10.70 6.37
CA THR A 221 -4.74 -11.97 5.78
C THR A 221 -4.66 -11.87 4.26
N ALA A 222 -3.93 -12.81 3.65
CA ALA A 222 -3.88 -12.93 2.20
C ALA A 222 -5.23 -13.34 1.59
N GLU A 223 -6.03 -14.14 2.33
CA GLU A 223 -7.40 -14.49 1.94
C GLU A 223 -8.27 -13.24 1.86
N ASP A 224 -8.19 -12.34 2.86
CA ASP A 224 -8.90 -11.07 2.85
C ASP A 224 -8.44 -10.16 1.70
N SER A 225 -7.13 -10.15 1.40
CA SER A 225 -6.60 -9.41 0.25
C SER A 225 -7.16 -9.94 -1.07
N ALA A 226 -7.27 -11.26 -1.22
CA ALA A 226 -7.88 -11.88 -2.40
C ALA A 226 -9.36 -11.48 -2.53
N TYR A 227 -10.10 -11.55 -1.42
CA TYR A 227 -11.52 -11.21 -1.38
C TYR A 227 -11.79 -9.75 -1.75
N LEU A 228 -10.98 -8.81 -1.20
CA LEU A 228 -11.07 -7.39 -1.52
C LEU A 228 -10.66 -7.11 -2.97
N PHE A 229 -9.54 -7.71 -3.42
CA PHE A 229 -9.04 -7.55 -4.79
C PHE A 229 -10.07 -8.03 -5.82
N ASP A 230 -10.68 -9.18 -5.59
CA ASP A 230 -11.73 -9.73 -6.46
C ASP A 230 -12.94 -8.79 -6.59
N ALA A 231 -13.30 -8.11 -5.53
CA ALA A 231 -14.43 -7.20 -5.53
C ALA A 231 -14.20 -5.93 -6.36
N ILE A 232 -12.93 -5.48 -6.51
CA ILE A 232 -12.61 -4.17 -7.07
C ILE A 232 -11.77 -4.21 -8.35
N GLN A 233 -11.27 -5.40 -8.77
CA GLN A 233 -10.55 -5.54 -10.03
C GLN A 233 -11.49 -5.44 -11.24
N GLY A 234 -10.97 -4.96 -12.36
CA GLY A 234 -11.74 -4.90 -13.61
C GLY A 234 -11.11 -4.01 -14.65
N VAL A 235 -11.68 -4.06 -15.85
CA VAL A 235 -11.26 -3.23 -16.98
C VAL A 235 -11.78 -1.80 -16.79
N ASP A 236 -10.92 -0.82 -17.01
CA ASP A 236 -11.31 0.60 -16.99
C ASP A 236 -10.80 1.34 -18.23
N THR A 237 -11.73 1.77 -19.07
CA THR A 237 -11.42 2.55 -20.28
C THR A 237 -10.91 3.96 -19.99
N LYS A 238 -11.02 4.45 -18.75
CA LYS A 238 -10.49 5.75 -18.31
C LYS A 238 -9.01 5.69 -17.92
N ASP A 239 -8.47 4.48 -17.72
CA ASP A 239 -7.05 4.24 -17.46
C ASP A 239 -6.44 3.46 -18.62
N SER A 240 -5.61 4.13 -19.44
CA SER A 240 -4.92 3.52 -20.58
C SER A 240 -3.96 2.40 -20.20
N THR A 241 -3.63 2.25 -18.92
CA THR A 241 -2.77 1.19 -18.39
C THR A 241 -3.55 0.04 -17.76
N SER A 242 -4.89 0.15 -17.65
CA SER A 242 -5.74 -0.93 -17.17
C SER A 242 -5.58 -2.17 -18.05
N LEU A 243 -5.56 -3.35 -17.44
CA LEU A 243 -5.53 -4.61 -18.17
C LEU A 243 -6.76 -4.73 -19.08
N ALA A 244 -6.58 -5.40 -20.23
CA ALA A 244 -7.64 -5.57 -21.22
C ALA A 244 -8.77 -6.51 -20.75
N GLN A 245 -8.54 -7.26 -19.68
CA GLN A 245 -9.50 -8.19 -19.09
C GLN A 245 -9.29 -8.31 -17.58
N ARG A 246 -10.34 -8.72 -16.88
CA ARG A 246 -10.25 -9.12 -15.47
C ARG A 246 -9.35 -10.34 -15.34
N LEU A 247 -8.60 -10.44 -14.26
CA LEU A 247 -7.82 -11.64 -13.98
C LEU A 247 -8.75 -12.76 -13.47
N ASP A 248 -8.55 -13.96 -13.98
CA ASP A 248 -9.30 -15.13 -13.58
C ASP A 248 -8.89 -15.60 -12.18
N SER A 249 -9.87 -16.08 -11.40
CA SER A 249 -9.59 -16.74 -10.14
C SER A 249 -8.72 -17.99 -10.34
N TYR A 250 -7.86 -18.29 -9.36
CA TYR A 250 -7.07 -19.51 -9.38
C TYR A 250 -7.80 -20.62 -8.61
N ASP A 251 -8.38 -21.59 -9.32
CA ASP A 251 -9.16 -22.70 -8.74
C ASP A 251 -8.28 -23.90 -8.32
N GLY A 252 -7.01 -23.94 -8.75
CA GLY A 252 -6.08 -25.01 -8.44
C GLY A 252 -5.82 -25.15 -6.93
N GLN A 253 -5.63 -26.39 -6.47
CA GLN A 253 -5.13 -26.63 -5.12
C GLN A 253 -3.66 -26.20 -5.02
N ILE A 254 -3.28 -25.64 -3.87
CA ILE A 254 -1.89 -25.33 -3.57
C ILE A 254 -1.25 -26.54 -2.88
N ASP A 255 -0.23 -27.10 -3.54
CA ASP A 255 0.68 -28.06 -2.92
C ASP A 255 2.08 -27.43 -2.85
N LEU A 256 2.49 -27.03 -1.67
CA LEU A 256 3.81 -26.37 -1.45
C LEU A 256 4.97 -27.23 -1.97
N ARG A 257 4.82 -28.58 -1.98
CA ARG A 257 5.87 -29.51 -2.46
C ARG A 257 6.16 -29.38 -3.95
N SER A 258 5.21 -28.88 -4.72
CA SER A 258 5.38 -28.65 -6.16
C SER A 258 5.97 -27.29 -6.51
N LEU A 259 6.16 -26.39 -5.52
CA LEU A 259 6.55 -25.00 -5.74
C LEU A 259 8.07 -24.82 -5.65
N LYS A 260 8.56 -23.90 -6.49
CA LYS A 260 9.96 -23.47 -6.54
C LYS A 260 10.08 -22.00 -6.16
N PHE A 261 10.84 -21.73 -5.13
CA PHE A 261 11.11 -20.40 -4.61
C PHE A 261 12.55 -19.99 -4.87
N CYS A 262 12.76 -18.80 -5.36
CA CYS A 262 14.07 -18.16 -5.48
C CYS A 262 14.28 -17.22 -4.31
N LEU A 263 15.35 -17.40 -3.53
CA LEU A 263 15.82 -16.46 -2.51
C LEU A 263 17.09 -15.78 -3.03
N PRO A 264 17.06 -14.48 -3.37
CA PRO A 264 18.25 -13.78 -3.83
C PRO A 264 19.38 -13.79 -2.79
N ASN A 265 20.61 -14.08 -3.22
CA ASN A 265 21.80 -14.05 -2.34
C ASN A 265 21.97 -12.67 -1.69
N GLU A 266 21.72 -11.61 -2.45
CA GLU A 266 21.86 -10.23 -2.04
C GLU A 266 20.85 -9.82 -0.95
N TYR A 267 19.76 -10.57 -0.79
CA TYR A 267 18.76 -10.35 0.27
C TYR A 267 19.21 -10.94 1.63
N LEU A 268 20.30 -11.68 1.64
CA LEU A 268 20.91 -12.27 2.84
C LEU A 268 22.18 -11.53 3.28
N ASP A 269 22.43 -10.35 2.72
CA ASP A 269 23.58 -9.52 3.08
C ASP A 269 23.36 -8.85 4.43
N SER A 270 24.25 -9.15 5.38
CA SER A 270 24.24 -8.60 6.74
C SER A 270 24.64 -7.12 6.82
N GLU A 271 25.21 -6.55 5.77
CA GLU A 271 25.49 -5.12 5.69
C GLU A 271 24.22 -4.33 5.33
N THR A 272 23.27 -4.97 4.68
CA THR A 272 22.01 -4.36 4.22
C THR A 272 20.85 -4.62 5.17
N ALA A 273 20.68 -5.85 5.66
CA ALA A 273 19.55 -6.24 6.51
C ALA A 273 19.96 -6.50 7.97
N SER A 274 19.08 -6.13 8.90
CA SER A 274 19.27 -6.40 10.33
C SER A 274 19.25 -7.90 10.64
N GLY A 275 19.92 -8.30 11.72
CA GLY A 275 20.01 -9.71 12.11
C GLY A 275 18.66 -10.39 12.32
N ASP A 276 17.68 -9.69 12.92
CA ASP A 276 16.33 -10.22 13.17
C ASP A 276 15.57 -10.44 11.84
N VAL A 277 15.72 -9.54 10.87
CA VAL A 277 15.11 -9.67 9.54
C VAL A 277 15.72 -10.82 8.76
N LEU A 278 17.06 -10.96 8.82
CA LEU A 278 17.77 -12.10 8.20
C LEU A 278 17.33 -13.43 8.81
N GLU A 279 17.28 -13.52 10.14
CA GLU A 279 16.86 -14.72 10.86
C GLU A 279 15.41 -15.12 10.48
N ALA A 280 14.50 -14.17 10.45
CA ALA A 280 13.10 -14.41 10.03
C ALA A 280 13.02 -14.87 8.57
N THR A 281 13.79 -14.24 7.67
CA THR A 281 13.84 -14.60 6.25
C THR A 281 14.36 -16.01 6.04
N ILE A 282 15.46 -16.37 6.68
CA ILE A 282 16.06 -17.72 6.60
C ILE A 282 15.11 -18.74 7.22
N SER A 283 14.53 -18.45 8.39
CA SER A 283 13.62 -19.36 9.08
C SER A 283 12.38 -19.69 8.25
N LEU A 284 11.81 -18.70 7.54
CA LEU A 284 10.67 -18.97 6.67
C LEU A 284 11.07 -19.72 5.40
N ALA A 285 12.23 -19.42 4.82
CA ALA A 285 12.78 -20.19 3.69
C ALA A 285 13.04 -21.66 4.07
N ASP A 286 13.61 -21.90 5.24
CA ASP A 286 13.83 -23.25 5.78
C ASP A 286 12.50 -23.96 6.09
N TRP A 287 11.52 -23.22 6.60
CA TRP A 287 10.18 -23.76 6.85
C TRP A 287 9.52 -24.21 5.54
N LEU A 288 9.61 -23.41 4.47
CA LEU A 288 9.11 -23.79 3.13
C LEU A 288 9.79 -25.09 2.64
N GLY A 289 11.11 -25.20 2.82
CA GLY A 289 11.86 -26.42 2.52
C GLY A 289 11.36 -27.63 3.32
N LYS A 290 11.07 -27.46 4.61
CA LYS A 290 10.48 -28.52 5.47
C LYS A 290 9.04 -28.91 5.05
N GLN A 291 8.30 -28.00 4.42
CA GLN A 291 7.01 -28.33 3.79
C GLN A 291 7.17 -29.07 2.44
N GLY A 292 8.41 -29.31 2.01
CA GLY A 292 8.73 -30.02 0.78
C GLY A 292 8.90 -29.13 -0.46
N ALA A 293 8.82 -27.82 -0.32
CA ALA A 293 9.07 -26.88 -1.42
C ALA A 293 10.56 -26.85 -1.78
N THR A 294 10.85 -26.56 -3.05
CA THR A 294 12.23 -26.27 -3.47
C THR A 294 12.55 -24.79 -3.20
N VAL A 295 13.59 -24.51 -2.42
CA VAL A 295 14.08 -23.15 -2.18
C VAL A 295 15.52 -23.07 -2.66
N GLU A 296 15.78 -22.29 -3.70
CA GLU A 296 17.12 -22.12 -4.26
C GLU A 296 17.61 -20.69 -4.09
N LYS A 297 18.90 -20.54 -3.80
CA LYS A 297 19.58 -19.25 -3.74
C LYS A 297 20.17 -18.93 -5.11
N LYS A 298 19.90 -17.71 -5.61
CA LYS A 298 20.43 -17.20 -6.89
C LYS A 298 20.91 -15.77 -6.71
N SER A 299 21.94 -15.36 -7.44
CA SER A 299 22.33 -13.95 -7.51
C SER A 299 21.51 -13.23 -8.56
N LEU A 300 21.02 -12.02 -8.23
CA LEU A 300 20.35 -11.12 -9.17
C LEU A 300 21.37 -10.35 -10.02
N GLY A 301 22.51 -9.95 -9.42
CA GLY A 301 23.62 -9.28 -10.09
C GLY A 301 23.32 -7.86 -10.60
N PHE A 302 22.28 -7.18 -10.06
CA PHE A 302 21.91 -5.83 -10.49
C PHE A 302 21.35 -4.94 -9.35
N LEU A 303 21.37 -5.40 -8.11
CA LEU A 303 20.73 -4.69 -6.99
C LEU A 303 21.32 -3.28 -6.80
N ASP A 304 22.63 -3.12 -7.03
CA ASP A 304 23.34 -1.84 -6.90
C ASP A 304 22.81 -0.75 -7.84
N CYS A 305 22.26 -1.13 -8.99
CA CYS A 305 21.70 -0.15 -9.94
C CYS A 305 20.18 0.02 -9.82
N LEU A 306 19.48 -0.83 -9.05
CA LEU A 306 18.02 -0.81 -8.92
C LEU A 306 17.53 0.50 -8.27
N ILE A 307 18.03 0.79 -7.08
CA ILE A 307 17.62 1.98 -6.30
C ILE A 307 17.94 3.29 -7.03
N PRO A 308 19.18 3.52 -7.55
CA PRO A 308 19.47 4.70 -8.34
C PRO A 308 18.56 4.87 -9.55
N ALA A 309 18.31 3.81 -10.32
CA ALA A 309 17.45 3.86 -11.49
C ALA A 309 16.00 4.16 -11.11
N TYR A 310 15.48 3.56 -10.03
CA TYR A 310 14.14 3.82 -9.52
C TYR A 310 13.96 5.29 -9.15
N TYR A 311 14.87 5.87 -8.38
CA TYR A 311 14.73 7.26 -7.93
C TYR A 311 14.86 8.25 -9.08
N VAL A 312 15.72 8.00 -10.06
CA VAL A 312 15.80 8.83 -11.27
C VAL A 312 14.46 8.84 -12.01
N ILE A 313 13.84 7.68 -12.23
CA ILE A 313 12.54 7.58 -12.92
C ILE A 313 11.43 8.22 -12.08
N SER A 314 11.34 7.89 -10.80
CA SER A 314 10.28 8.37 -9.93
C SER A 314 10.34 9.89 -9.73
N PHE A 315 11.53 10.49 -9.59
CA PHE A 315 11.71 11.94 -9.48
C PHE A 315 11.34 12.65 -10.78
N ALA A 316 11.75 12.12 -11.93
CA ALA A 316 11.41 12.66 -13.24
C ALA A 316 9.89 12.69 -13.44
N GLU A 317 9.20 11.58 -13.16
CA GLU A 317 7.75 11.47 -13.27
C GLU A 317 7.03 12.34 -12.25
N ALA A 318 7.51 12.42 -11.00
CA ALA A 318 6.98 13.31 -9.96
C ALA A 318 7.05 14.77 -10.37
N SER A 319 8.20 15.24 -10.88
CA SER A 319 8.37 16.60 -11.35
C SER A 319 7.33 16.98 -12.42
N SER A 320 7.07 16.09 -13.36
CA SER A 320 6.03 16.25 -14.39
C SER A 320 4.62 16.21 -13.80
N ASN A 321 4.32 15.20 -12.99
CA ASN A 321 2.98 14.99 -12.42
C ASN A 321 2.55 16.11 -11.49
N LEU A 322 3.45 16.62 -10.65
CA LEU A 322 3.14 17.68 -9.70
C LEU A 322 3.14 19.09 -10.30
N GLY A 323 3.47 19.25 -11.57
CA GLY A 323 3.35 20.51 -12.31
C GLY A 323 1.94 21.08 -12.36
N ARG A 324 0.91 20.20 -12.24
CA ARG A 324 -0.52 20.59 -12.24
C ARG A 324 -0.99 21.30 -10.97
N PHE A 325 -0.27 21.15 -9.85
CA PHE A 325 -0.62 21.78 -8.57
C PHE A 325 0.02 23.18 -8.51
N ASP A 326 -0.70 24.14 -9.08
CA ASP A 326 -0.21 25.50 -9.36
C ASP A 326 -0.90 26.60 -8.50
N GLY A 327 -1.90 26.20 -7.70
CA GLY A 327 -2.70 27.13 -6.91
C GLY A 327 -3.72 27.93 -7.73
N ILE A 328 -4.00 27.55 -8.99
CA ILE A 328 -4.97 28.22 -9.86
C ILE A 328 -6.22 27.37 -10.08
N ARG A 329 -6.05 26.13 -10.52
CA ARG A 329 -7.14 25.25 -10.91
C ARG A 329 -7.89 24.67 -9.71
N TYR A 330 -7.13 24.31 -8.69
CA TYR A 330 -7.63 23.72 -7.44
C TYR A 330 -6.56 23.81 -6.36
N GLY A 331 -6.95 23.56 -5.12
CA GLY A 331 -6.05 23.64 -3.97
C GLY A 331 -5.86 25.06 -3.46
N VAL A 332 -4.86 25.22 -2.62
CA VAL A 332 -4.58 26.48 -1.91
C VAL A 332 -3.93 27.51 -2.85
N ARG A 333 -4.57 28.67 -2.98
CA ARG A 333 -4.08 29.81 -3.76
C ARG A 333 -3.52 30.90 -2.84
N ARG A 334 -2.26 31.31 -3.09
CA ARG A 334 -1.63 32.45 -2.41
C ARG A 334 -1.65 33.66 -3.35
N SER A 335 -2.48 34.65 -3.02
CA SER A 335 -2.60 35.88 -3.82
C SER A 335 -1.27 36.62 -3.93
N SER A 336 -0.98 37.20 -5.11
CA SER A 336 0.24 37.91 -5.40
C SER A 336 0.02 38.96 -6.49
N GLY A 337 0.97 39.88 -6.63
CA GLY A 337 0.92 40.98 -7.63
C GLY A 337 1.17 40.48 -9.08
N SER A 338 1.74 39.30 -9.26
CA SER A 338 1.99 38.73 -10.59
C SER A 338 1.70 37.21 -10.61
N LEU A 339 1.50 36.70 -11.81
CA LEU A 339 1.25 35.24 -12.02
C LEU A 339 2.44 34.40 -11.59
N ASP A 340 3.65 34.82 -11.92
CA ASP A 340 4.88 34.11 -11.55
C ASP A 340 5.06 34.02 -10.02
N GLU A 341 4.81 35.13 -9.30
CA GLU A 341 4.83 35.13 -7.84
C GLU A 341 3.69 34.29 -7.25
N LEU A 342 2.52 34.26 -7.86
CA LEU A 342 1.40 33.41 -7.40
C LEU A 342 1.80 31.94 -7.44
N TYR A 343 2.37 31.46 -8.55
CA TYR A 343 2.89 30.10 -8.67
C TYR A 343 3.94 29.81 -7.60
N LYS A 344 4.96 30.68 -7.50
CA LYS A 344 6.06 30.50 -6.53
C LYS A 344 5.53 30.43 -5.10
N LYS A 345 4.72 31.39 -4.67
CA LYS A 345 4.19 31.46 -3.29
C LYS A 345 3.25 30.30 -2.97
N SER A 346 2.36 29.90 -3.90
CA SER A 346 1.44 28.79 -3.68
C SER A 346 2.19 27.46 -3.52
N ARG A 347 3.11 27.18 -4.43
CA ARG A 347 3.92 25.96 -4.38
C ARG A 347 4.90 25.94 -3.21
N ASP A 348 5.54 27.05 -2.91
CA ASP A 348 6.49 27.15 -1.78
C ASP A 348 5.81 26.94 -0.43
N SER A 349 4.66 27.57 -0.20
CA SER A 349 3.92 27.41 1.05
C SER A 349 3.12 26.09 1.12
N GLY A 350 2.85 25.47 -0.03
CA GLY A 350 1.97 24.31 -0.14
C GLY A 350 2.69 22.96 -0.10
N PHE A 351 3.91 22.89 -0.62
CA PHE A 351 4.69 21.65 -0.63
C PHE A 351 5.68 21.56 0.52
N GLY A 352 5.80 20.39 1.11
CA GLY A 352 6.84 20.02 2.06
C GLY A 352 8.22 19.89 1.42
N ILE A 353 9.24 19.76 2.27
CA ILE A 353 10.64 19.79 1.84
C ILE A 353 11.01 18.60 0.96
N GLU A 354 10.53 17.40 1.27
CA GLU A 354 10.84 16.21 0.49
C GLU A 354 10.21 16.27 -0.92
N VAL A 355 8.97 16.73 -1.02
CA VAL A 355 8.30 16.94 -2.32
C VAL A 355 9.06 17.96 -3.16
N LYS A 356 9.48 19.09 -2.58
CA LYS A 356 10.30 20.10 -3.25
C LYS A 356 11.62 19.50 -3.75
N ARG A 357 12.30 18.70 -2.91
CA ARG A 357 13.57 18.03 -3.27
C ARG A 357 13.38 17.13 -4.49
N ARG A 358 12.34 16.29 -4.49
CA ARG A 358 12.06 15.36 -5.61
C ARG A 358 11.66 16.09 -6.89
N ILE A 359 10.88 17.17 -6.80
CA ILE A 359 10.55 18.03 -7.94
C ILE A 359 11.82 18.65 -8.54
N MET A 360 12.72 19.19 -7.72
CA MET A 360 13.97 19.79 -8.18
C MET A 360 14.89 18.77 -8.83
N LEU A 361 15.09 17.61 -8.22
CA LEU A 361 15.90 16.52 -8.78
C LEU A 361 15.29 16.01 -10.08
N GLY A 362 13.96 15.83 -10.14
CA GLY A 362 13.25 15.43 -11.35
C GLY A 362 13.38 16.43 -12.48
N THR A 363 13.28 17.73 -12.18
CA THR A 363 13.50 18.80 -13.15
C THR A 363 14.93 18.78 -13.69
N PHE A 364 15.92 18.53 -12.83
CA PHE A 364 17.32 18.41 -13.24
C PHE A 364 17.53 17.22 -14.19
N VAL A 365 17.06 16.03 -13.84
CA VAL A 365 17.28 14.83 -14.68
C VAL A 365 16.52 14.87 -16.01
N LEU A 366 15.46 15.69 -16.12
CA LEU A 366 14.72 15.92 -17.38
C LEU A 366 15.26 17.09 -18.20
N SER A 367 16.23 17.87 -17.69
CA SER A 367 16.73 19.03 -18.40
C SER A 367 17.60 18.67 -19.59
N ALA A 368 17.74 19.61 -20.53
CA ALA A 368 18.53 19.43 -21.74
C ALA A 368 19.99 19.07 -21.41
N GLY A 369 20.53 18.06 -22.09
CA GLY A 369 21.87 17.52 -21.85
C GLY A 369 21.98 16.46 -20.76
N TYR A 370 20.97 16.31 -19.88
CA TYR A 370 20.95 15.32 -18.81
C TYR A 370 19.93 14.19 -19.05
N TYR A 371 18.89 14.43 -19.84
CA TYR A 371 17.81 13.50 -20.10
C TYR A 371 18.30 12.10 -20.51
N GLU A 372 19.13 12.01 -21.55
CA GLU A 372 19.66 10.73 -22.04
C GLU A 372 20.62 10.07 -21.03
N SER A 373 21.44 10.88 -20.34
CA SER A 373 22.44 10.38 -19.40
C SER A 373 21.85 9.84 -18.11
N TYR A 374 20.68 10.34 -17.69
CA TYR A 374 20.01 9.91 -16.45
C TYR A 374 18.71 9.18 -16.74
N TYR A 375 17.69 9.86 -17.24
CA TYR A 375 16.36 9.25 -17.42
C TYR A 375 16.35 8.17 -18.50
N GLY A 376 16.98 8.43 -19.64
CA GLY A 376 17.14 7.44 -20.72
C GLY A 376 17.88 6.20 -20.22
N LYS A 377 19.01 6.38 -19.53
CA LYS A 377 19.80 5.27 -18.98
C LYS A 377 19.04 4.51 -17.89
N ALA A 378 18.32 5.18 -17.01
CA ALA A 378 17.52 4.54 -15.98
C ALA A 378 16.41 3.65 -16.59
N ASN A 379 15.77 4.07 -17.69
CA ASN A 379 14.81 3.25 -18.42
C ASN A 379 15.46 2.04 -19.12
N GLN A 380 16.68 2.17 -19.61
CA GLN A 380 17.43 1.02 -20.15
C GLN A 380 17.75 0.00 -19.06
N ILE A 381 18.16 0.46 -17.88
CA ILE A 381 18.39 -0.37 -16.69
C ILE A 381 17.09 -1.06 -16.26
N ARG A 382 15.98 -0.33 -16.22
CA ARG A 382 14.66 -0.91 -15.92
C ARG A 382 14.32 -2.05 -16.88
N THR A 383 14.46 -1.82 -18.19
CA THR A 383 14.18 -2.83 -19.21
C THR A 383 15.09 -4.07 -19.06
N PHE A 384 16.35 -3.86 -18.70
CA PHE A 384 17.28 -4.95 -18.42
C PHE A 384 16.84 -5.78 -17.22
N ILE A 385 16.51 -5.11 -16.09
CA ILE A 385 16.06 -5.76 -14.86
C ILE A 385 14.74 -6.52 -15.10
N GLU A 386 13.77 -5.90 -15.80
CA GLU A 386 12.50 -6.54 -16.12
C GLU A 386 12.71 -7.86 -16.89
N LYS A 387 13.55 -7.86 -17.92
CA LYS A 387 13.89 -9.08 -18.67
C LYS A 387 14.53 -10.15 -17.80
N LYS A 388 15.46 -9.77 -16.92
CA LYS A 388 16.13 -10.69 -16.00
C LYS A 388 15.16 -11.33 -15.02
N ILE A 389 14.28 -10.54 -14.41
CA ILE A 389 13.29 -11.03 -13.44
C ILE A 389 12.24 -11.90 -14.12
N HIS A 390 11.74 -11.52 -15.29
CA HIS A 390 10.79 -12.36 -16.03
C HIS A 390 11.40 -13.72 -16.44
N ALA A 391 12.68 -13.74 -16.79
CA ALA A 391 13.38 -15.00 -17.07
C ALA A 391 13.54 -15.86 -15.78
N LEU A 392 13.85 -15.22 -14.64
CA LEU A 392 13.93 -15.90 -13.34
C LEU A 392 12.56 -16.48 -12.92
N LEU A 393 11.50 -15.71 -13.09
CA LEU A 393 10.12 -16.15 -12.77
C LEU A 393 9.50 -17.10 -13.82
N ALA A 394 10.21 -17.41 -14.89
CA ALA A 394 9.91 -18.53 -15.77
C ALA A 394 10.52 -19.86 -15.26
N GLU A 395 11.62 -19.79 -14.50
CA GLU A 395 12.28 -20.94 -13.85
C GLU A 395 11.70 -21.23 -12.46
N PHE A 396 11.35 -20.17 -11.72
CA PHE A 396 10.80 -20.22 -10.36
C PHE A 396 9.36 -19.71 -10.32
N ASP A 397 8.56 -20.28 -9.44
CA ASP A 397 7.19 -19.82 -9.22
C ASP A 397 7.16 -18.47 -8.51
N PHE A 398 8.04 -18.28 -7.53
CA PHE A 398 8.07 -17.09 -6.68
C PHE A 398 9.50 -16.65 -6.36
N LEU A 399 9.71 -15.33 -6.31
CA LEU A 399 10.84 -14.73 -5.64
C LEU A 399 10.42 -14.37 -4.22
N ILE A 400 11.25 -14.70 -3.22
CA ILE A 400 10.96 -14.48 -1.79
C ILE A 400 12.07 -13.67 -1.14
N GLY A 401 11.72 -12.97 -0.06
CA GLY A 401 12.71 -12.22 0.72
C GLY A 401 12.09 -11.28 1.74
N PRO A 402 12.92 -10.47 2.41
CA PRO A 402 12.44 -9.45 3.33
C PRO A 402 11.68 -8.35 2.60
N VAL A 403 10.88 -7.57 3.33
CA VAL A 403 10.16 -6.41 2.80
C VAL A 403 11.00 -5.14 2.95
N SER A 404 11.67 -5.01 4.10
CA SER A 404 12.47 -3.87 4.51
C SER A 404 13.77 -4.35 5.16
N PRO A 405 14.86 -3.56 5.14
CA PRO A 405 16.13 -3.91 5.78
C PRO A 405 16.03 -4.11 7.28
N GLY A 406 15.10 -3.43 7.94
CA GLY A 406 14.94 -3.47 9.39
C GLY A 406 13.49 -3.62 9.83
N VAL A 407 13.32 -3.58 11.14
CA VAL A 407 12.03 -3.40 11.83
C VAL A 407 11.64 -1.92 11.85
N PRO A 408 10.45 -1.53 12.30
CA PRO A 408 10.11 -0.12 12.46
C PRO A 408 11.19 0.66 13.23
N PHE A 409 11.74 1.69 12.62
CA PHE A 409 12.77 2.55 13.21
C PHE A 409 12.14 3.72 13.98
N GLU A 410 12.93 4.42 14.82
CA GLU A 410 12.45 5.55 15.61
C GLU A 410 12.21 6.80 14.75
N PHE A 411 11.25 7.65 15.17
CA PHE A 411 11.05 8.93 14.50
C PHE A 411 12.32 9.77 14.51
N GLY A 412 12.66 10.35 13.36
CA GLY A 412 13.85 11.19 13.20
C GLY A 412 15.14 10.45 12.93
N GLU A 413 15.21 9.14 13.13
CA GLU A 413 16.45 8.34 13.02
C GLU A 413 17.15 8.51 11.65
N LYS A 414 16.36 8.70 10.57
CA LYS A 414 16.90 8.81 9.20
C LYS A 414 16.79 10.21 8.59
N ASN A 415 16.39 11.22 9.36
CA ASN A 415 16.15 12.57 8.83
C ASN A 415 17.39 13.24 8.27
N ASP A 416 18.55 13.01 8.87
CA ASP A 416 19.82 13.62 8.46
C ASP A 416 20.48 12.91 7.27
N ASN A 417 19.95 11.74 6.85
CA ASN A 417 20.48 10.97 5.74
C ASN A 417 19.38 10.49 4.78
N PRO A 418 19.01 11.32 3.79
CA PRO A 418 18.00 10.93 2.80
C PRO A 418 18.30 9.62 2.05
N LEU A 419 19.58 9.28 1.87
CA LEU A 419 19.96 8.03 1.21
C LEU A 419 19.63 6.82 2.08
N ALA A 420 19.79 6.91 3.41
CA ALA A 420 19.39 5.85 4.34
C ALA A 420 17.88 5.60 4.28
N MET A 421 17.07 6.68 4.15
CA MET A 421 15.63 6.53 3.94
C MET A 421 15.31 5.87 2.59
N TYR A 422 16.03 6.21 1.53
CA TYR A 422 15.80 5.62 0.21
C TYR A 422 16.17 4.12 0.15
N LEU A 423 17.12 3.67 0.95
CA LEU A 423 17.50 2.27 1.05
C LEU A 423 16.45 1.41 1.75
N GLU A 424 15.47 2.00 2.45
CA GLU A 424 14.34 1.23 3.01
C GLU A 424 13.52 0.51 1.93
N ASP A 425 13.55 1.01 0.70
CA ASP A 425 12.80 0.45 -0.42
C ASP A 425 13.58 -0.62 -1.22
N ILE A 426 14.83 -0.96 -0.80
CA ILE A 426 15.76 -1.79 -1.60
C ILE A 426 15.19 -3.14 -2.01
N TYR A 427 14.37 -3.77 -1.16
CA TYR A 427 13.77 -5.07 -1.44
C TYR A 427 12.40 -4.96 -2.11
N SER A 428 11.69 -3.85 -1.94
CA SER A 428 10.30 -3.71 -2.38
C SER A 428 10.17 -3.13 -3.79
N VAL A 429 11.07 -2.23 -4.21
CA VAL A 429 11.04 -1.53 -5.52
C VAL A 429 11.00 -2.49 -6.71
N LEU A 430 11.65 -3.66 -6.59
CA LEU A 430 11.76 -4.61 -7.69
C LEU A 430 10.41 -4.98 -8.31
N ALA A 431 9.38 -5.17 -7.48
CA ALA A 431 8.05 -5.54 -7.94
C ALA A 431 7.35 -4.43 -8.75
N ASN A 432 7.60 -3.14 -8.43
CA ASN A 432 7.08 -2.02 -9.21
C ASN A 432 7.84 -1.87 -10.52
N PHE A 433 9.16 -2.02 -10.45
CA PHE A 433 10.04 -1.88 -11.61
C PHE A 433 9.73 -2.89 -12.70
N THR A 434 9.37 -4.11 -12.30
CA THR A 434 9.09 -5.25 -13.18
C THR A 434 7.61 -5.51 -13.42
N ARG A 435 6.72 -4.64 -12.88
CA ARG A 435 5.25 -4.73 -12.98
C ARG A 435 4.64 -6.01 -12.37
N CYS A 436 5.42 -6.77 -11.63
CA CYS A 436 5.02 -8.02 -10.99
C CYS A 436 4.07 -7.78 -9.81
N PRO A 437 3.12 -8.67 -9.54
CA PRO A 437 2.39 -8.66 -8.30
C PRO A 437 3.31 -9.08 -7.15
N ALA A 438 3.11 -8.47 -5.98
CA ALA A 438 3.85 -8.82 -4.78
C ALA A 438 2.99 -8.62 -3.52
N ILE A 439 3.23 -9.43 -2.51
CA ILE A 439 2.52 -9.38 -1.25
C ILE A 439 3.52 -9.42 -0.09
N SER A 440 3.31 -8.55 0.89
CA SER A 440 3.96 -8.59 2.20
C SER A 440 3.02 -9.27 3.20
N MET A 441 3.54 -10.15 4.01
CA MET A 441 2.81 -10.78 5.10
C MET A 441 3.70 -10.90 6.34
N PRO A 442 3.13 -10.99 7.57
CA PRO A 442 3.91 -11.20 8.78
C PRO A 442 4.74 -12.49 8.72
N ALA A 443 5.98 -12.42 9.22
CA ALA A 443 6.94 -13.54 9.28
C ALA A 443 7.44 -13.81 10.71
N GLY A 444 6.91 -13.12 11.70
CA GLY A 444 7.31 -13.23 13.08
C GLY A 444 7.53 -11.87 13.74
N MET A 445 8.21 -11.91 14.88
CA MET A 445 8.51 -10.74 15.70
C MET A 445 10.02 -10.66 15.95
N SER A 446 10.55 -9.44 16.01
CA SER A 446 11.92 -9.18 16.44
C SER A 446 12.11 -9.45 17.94
N LYS A 447 13.37 -9.39 18.41
CA LYS A 447 13.70 -9.45 19.85
C LYS A 447 13.05 -8.33 20.66
N GLU A 448 12.80 -7.18 20.01
CA GLU A 448 12.10 -6.03 20.60
C GLU A 448 10.57 -6.15 20.50
N LYS A 449 10.02 -7.29 20.04
CA LYS A 449 8.60 -7.56 19.84
C LYS A 449 7.95 -6.63 18.80
N LEU A 450 8.72 -6.23 17.79
CA LEU A 450 8.23 -5.51 16.64
C LEU A 450 7.98 -6.47 15.47
N PRO A 451 6.96 -6.24 14.63
CA PRO A 451 6.65 -7.14 13.53
C PRO A 451 7.72 -7.13 12.45
N ILE A 452 7.95 -8.29 11.87
CA ILE A 452 8.82 -8.50 10.70
C ILE A 452 7.96 -8.99 9.56
N GLY A 453 8.10 -8.36 8.38
CA GLY A 453 7.41 -8.78 7.16
C GLY A 453 8.31 -9.58 6.23
N PHE A 454 7.67 -10.45 5.47
CA PHE A 454 8.26 -11.25 4.41
C PHE A 454 7.44 -11.05 3.13
N GLN A 455 8.08 -10.95 1.99
CA GLN A 455 7.37 -10.78 0.72
C GLN A 455 7.56 -11.96 -0.23
N LEU A 456 6.48 -12.20 -0.99
CA LEU A 456 6.51 -13.03 -2.17
C LEU A 456 6.21 -12.15 -3.39
N MET A 457 6.87 -12.46 -4.50
CA MET A 457 6.63 -11.84 -5.81
C MET A 457 6.51 -12.96 -6.85
N SER A 458 5.49 -12.90 -7.72
CA SER A 458 5.30 -13.82 -8.84
C SER A 458 5.40 -13.08 -10.18
N LYS A 459 5.33 -13.82 -11.27
CA LYS A 459 5.25 -13.24 -12.62
C LYS A 459 3.99 -12.38 -12.78
N PRO A 460 3.98 -11.39 -13.69
CA PRO A 460 2.77 -10.62 -14.00
C PRO A 460 1.57 -11.52 -14.33
N LEU A 461 0.38 -11.10 -13.88
CA LEU A 461 -0.91 -11.77 -14.07
C LEU A 461 -1.10 -13.08 -13.26
N ASP A 462 -0.19 -13.38 -12.33
CA ASP A 462 -0.28 -14.57 -11.45
C ASP A 462 -0.81 -14.19 -10.04
N ASP A 463 -1.57 -13.12 -9.96
CA ASP A 463 -2.03 -12.48 -8.73
C ASP A 463 -2.79 -13.43 -7.80
N HIS A 464 -3.78 -14.13 -8.33
CA HIS A 464 -4.62 -15.04 -7.54
C HIS A 464 -3.85 -16.26 -7.03
N ARG A 465 -2.92 -16.80 -7.82
CA ARG A 465 -2.06 -17.89 -7.37
C ARG A 465 -1.13 -17.43 -6.27
N LEU A 466 -0.54 -16.23 -6.40
CA LEU A 466 0.28 -15.62 -5.36
C LEU A 466 -0.49 -15.47 -4.04
N LEU A 467 -1.70 -14.88 -4.10
CA LEU A 467 -2.57 -14.70 -2.94
C LEU A 467 -2.92 -16.04 -2.29
N LYS A 468 -3.24 -17.05 -3.08
CA LYS A 468 -3.61 -18.38 -2.58
C LYS A 468 -2.44 -19.12 -1.93
N VAL A 469 -1.22 -19.00 -2.48
CA VAL A 469 0.00 -19.54 -1.84
C VAL A 469 0.26 -18.84 -0.50
N CYS A 470 0.10 -17.53 -0.42
CA CYS A 470 0.27 -16.80 0.83
C CYS A 470 -0.81 -17.15 1.87
N ALA A 471 -2.06 -17.35 1.46
CA ALA A 471 -3.12 -17.84 2.34
C ALA A 471 -2.81 -19.25 2.88
N GLU A 472 -2.28 -20.15 2.05
CA GLU A 472 -1.86 -21.49 2.46
C GLU A 472 -0.68 -21.45 3.46
N ILE A 473 0.28 -20.54 3.26
CA ILE A 473 1.37 -20.33 4.23
C ILE A 473 0.80 -19.80 5.55
N GLN A 474 -0.08 -18.80 5.52
CA GLN A 474 -0.69 -18.24 6.72
C GLN A 474 -1.56 -19.25 7.47
N ALA A 475 -2.28 -20.13 6.77
CA ALA A 475 -3.07 -21.20 7.39
C ALA A 475 -2.23 -22.25 8.14
N LYS A 476 -0.92 -22.33 7.83
CA LYS A 476 0.03 -23.29 8.45
C LYS A 476 0.99 -22.61 9.42
N THR A 477 0.85 -21.30 9.65
CA THR A 477 1.70 -20.51 10.53
C THR A 477 0.85 -19.57 11.39
N ASP A 478 1.42 -19.12 12.51
CA ASP A 478 0.74 -18.22 13.45
C ASP A 478 1.23 -16.78 13.38
N PHE A 479 2.07 -16.44 12.38
CA PHE A 479 2.74 -15.14 12.30
C PHE A 479 1.80 -13.94 12.16
N HIS A 480 0.59 -14.16 11.61
CA HIS A 480 -0.44 -13.13 11.40
C HIS A 480 -1.41 -12.97 12.60
N ILE A 481 -1.30 -13.83 13.62
CA ILE A 481 -2.21 -13.82 14.79
C ILE A 481 -1.91 -12.67 15.75
N PRO A 482 -0.63 -12.32 16.06
CA PRO A 482 -0.32 -11.25 16.99
C PRO A 482 -1.03 -9.93 16.63
N ARG A 483 -1.42 -9.19 17.65
CA ARG A 483 -2.10 -7.90 17.56
C ARG A 483 -1.30 -6.82 18.29
N PRO A 484 -1.37 -5.56 17.83
CA PRO A 484 -0.70 -4.46 18.52
C PRO A 484 -1.17 -4.33 19.99
N PRO A 485 -0.23 -4.30 20.97
CA PRO A 485 -0.61 -4.25 22.39
C PRO A 485 -1.34 -2.98 22.79
N LEU A 486 -1.05 -1.83 22.14
CA LEU A 486 -1.75 -0.57 22.42
C LEU A 486 -3.27 -0.66 22.21
N CYS A 487 -3.73 -1.53 21.35
CA CYS A 487 -5.13 -1.58 20.94
C CYS A 487 -5.86 -2.87 21.31
N PHE A 488 -5.14 -3.91 21.76
CA PHE A 488 -5.70 -5.23 22.04
C PHE A 488 -5.23 -5.84 23.37
N SER A 489 -4.69 -5.02 24.27
CA SER A 489 -4.35 -5.40 25.65
C SER A 489 -5.56 -5.60 26.53
#